data_56a38e6188b5fc7c69470c90b0bf28a9
#
_entry.id   56a38e6188b5fc7c69470c90b0bf28a9
#
_cell.length_a   1.000
_cell.length_b   1.000
_cell.length_c   1.000
_cell.angle_alpha   90.00
_cell.angle_beta   90.00
_cell.angle_gamma   90.00
#
_symmetry.space_group_name_H-M   'P 1'
#
loop_
_entity.id
_entity.type
_entity.pdbx_description
1 polymer ?
#
loop_
_entity_poly.entity_id
_entity_poly.type
_entity_poly.pdbx_seq_one_letter_code
_entity_poly.pdbx_strand_id
1 'polypeptide(L)'
;IRWLVSVIVMIAVITGAVAIYVNDYYRADSNAITTFATSNTVFTETLDKRTVVYAPEKAKTGFVFYPGGKVEYTAYEPLMKACADKGILCVLIEMPFNLAVLDMNAAEGIMSRYPEIENWYIGGHSLGGSMAASYLSKNVDEFEGLILLGSYSTADLSGTDLDVLSIYGSEDKVMNYEKYTNNKTNLPKDFTEVVINGGCHAGFGMYGAQDGDGIPIISNEEQIRLTAEKISELVNSVL
;
A
#
# COMPACT_ATOMS: atom_id res chain seq x y z
N ILE A 1 -39.19 29.26 5.12
CA ILE A 1 -38.54 28.95 6.42
C ILE A 1 -38.48 27.45 6.65
N ARG A 2 -39.62 26.69 6.57
CA ARG A 2 -39.64 25.22 6.81
C ARG A 2 -38.70 24.45 5.87
N TRP A 3 -38.69 24.75 4.59
CA TRP A 3 -37.79 24.13 3.60
C TRP A 3 -36.31 24.40 3.93
N LEU A 4 -35.96 25.63 4.29
CA LEU A 4 -34.58 26.00 4.67
C LEU A 4 -34.11 25.21 5.90
N VAL A 5 -34.99 25.05 6.91
CA VAL A 5 -34.69 24.25 8.11
C VAL A 5 -34.47 22.78 7.74
N SER A 6 -35.29 22.21 6.85
CA SER A 6 -35.12 20.82 6.39
C SER A 6 -33.78 20.61 5.64
N VAL A 7 -33.36 21.57 4.81
CA VAL A 7 -32.06 21.52 4.12
C VAL A 7 -30.91 21.59 5.12
N ILE A 8 -30.98 22.48 6.12
CA ILE A 8 -29.93 22.60 7.14
C ILE A 8 -29.81 21.31 7.95
N VAL A 9 -30.94 20.72 8.34
CA VAL A 9 -30.94 19.45 9.10
C VAL A 9 -30.35 18.33 8.24
N MET A 10 -30.72 18.24 6.97
CA MET A 10 -30.16 17.24 6.07
C MET A 10 -28.65 17.39 5.91
N ILE A 11 -28.14 18.61 5.71
CA ILE A 11 -26.70 18.89 5.64
C ILE A 11 -25.99 18.47 6.95
N ALA A 12 -26.56 18.82 8.11
CA ALA A 12 -25.99 18.45 9.40
C ALA A 12 -25.91 16.91 9.59
N VAL A 13 -26.97 16.19 9.19
CA VAL A 13 -26.98 14.71 9.24
C VAL A 13 -25.94 14.12 8.31
N ILE A 14 -25.84 14.60 7.07
CA ILE A 14 -24.83 14.12 6.11
C ILE A 14 -23.42 14.42 6.64
N THR A 15 -23.17 15.63 7.12
CA THR A 15 -21.86 16.01 7.69
C THR A 15 -21.50 15.15 8.89
N GLY A 16 -22.48 14.89 9.77
CA GLY A 16 -22.29 14.00 10.93
C GLY A 16 -21.96 12.56 10.49
N ALA A 17 -22.70 12.03 9.51
CA ALA A 17 -22.45 10.69 8.99
C ALA A 17 -21.07 10.57 8.33
N VAL A 18 -20.66 11.56 7.53
CA VAL A 18 -19.32 11.64 6.95
C VAL A 18 -18.25 11.72 8.03
N ALA A 19 -18.44 12.57 9.05
CA ALA A 19 -17.48 12.68 10.14
C ALA A 19 -17.31 11.37 10.91
N ILE A 20 -18.39 10.63 11.16
CA ILE A 20 -18.31 9.30 11.78
C ILE A 20 -17.54 8.35 10.86
N TYR A 21 -17.88 8.29 9.57
CA TYR A 21 -17.26 7.39 8.61
C TYR A 21 -15.75 7.60 8.47
N VAL A 22 -15.28 8.86 8.40
CA VAL A 22 -13.84 9.15 8.22
C VAL A 22 -13.03 8.98 9.52
N ASN A 23 -13.68 9.03 10.70
CA ASN A 23 -13.03 8.78 11.99
C ASN A 23 -13.04 7.31 12.40
N ASP A 24 -13.83 6.47 11.73
CA ASP A 24 -13.88 5.03 11.92
C ASP A 24 -12.84 4.35 11.02
N TYR A 25 -11.61 4.21 11.53
CA TYR A 25 -10.50 3.59 10.81
C TYR A 25 -9.60 2.79 11.76
N TYR A 26 -8.86 1.84 11.20
CA TYR A 26 -7.89 1.01 11.92
C TYR A 26 -6.65 1.84 12.25
N ARG A 27 -6.37 1.97 13.55
CA ARG A 27 -5.24 2.75 14.04
C ARG A 27 -3.98 1.90 14.05
N ALA A 28 -2.84 2.54 13.83
CA ALA A 28 -1.55 1.91 13.95
C ALA A 28 -1.27 1.49 15.40
N ASP A 29 -0.75 0.27 15.58
CA ASP A 29 -0.26 -0.21 16.88
C ASP A 29 1.16 0.30 17.11
N SER A 30 1.27 1.43 17.81
CA SER A 30 2.55 2.07 18.09
C SER A 30 3.52 1.18 18.86
N ASN A 31 3.03 0.27 19.71
CA ASN A 31 3.87 -0.66 20.46
C ASN A 31 4.48 -1.71 19.53
N ALA A 32 3.65 -2.32 18.67
CA ALA A 32 4.11 -3.29 17.69
C ALA A 32 5.11 -2.67 16.70
N ILE A 33 4.85 -1.43 16.23
CA ILE A 33 5.74 -0.69 15.34
C ILE A 33 7.09 -0.42 16.02
N THR A 34 7.08 0.03 17.27
CA THR A 34 8.31 0.37 18.00
C THR A 34 9.16 -0.87 18.31
N THR A 35 8.54 -2.02 18.51
CA THR A 35 9.24 -3.28 18.80
C THR A 35 9.71 -4.00 17.53
N PHE A 36 9.25 -3.60 16.35
CA PHE A 36 9.69 -4.19 15.09
C PHE A 36 11.17 -3.89 14.85
N ALA A 37 12.00 -4.93 14.90
CA ALA A 37 13.43 -4.79 14.74
C ALA A 37 13.83 -4.47 13.30
N THR A 38 14.55 -3.37 13.11
CA THR A 38 15.13 -2.93 11.85
C THR A 38 16.62 -2.68 12.00
N SER A 39 17.32 -2.64 10.88
CA SER A 39 18.73 -2.24 10.85
C SER A 39 18.86 -0.74 11.20
N ASN A 40 19.95 -0.37 11.90
CA ASN A 40 20.27 1.04 12.17
C ASN A 40 20.74 1.82 10.93
N THR A 41 20.75 1.20 9.75
CA THR A 41 21.21 1.81 8.50
C THR A 41 20.06 2.48 7.70
N VAL A 42 18.83 2.40 8.20
CA VAL A 42 17.67 3.04 7.57
C VAL A 42 17.46 4.43 8.15
N PHE A 43 17.52 5.45 7.29
CA PHE A 43 17.23 6.83 7.64
C PHE A 43 15.75 7.11 7.38
N THR A 44 15.11 7.86 8.27
CA THR A 44 13.72 8.28 8.10
C THR A 44 13.68 9.79 7.91
N GLU A 45 13.05 10.23 6.83
CA GLU A 45 12.87 11.63 6.49
C GLU A 45 11.38 11.94 6.28
N THR A 46 10.91 13.07 6.81
CA THR A 46 9.58 13.61 6.49
C THR A 46 9.72 14.55 5.30
N LEU A 47 9.30 14.11 4.12
CA LEU A 47 9.41 14.87 2.88
C LEU A 47 8.46 16.08 2.86
N ASP A 48 7.25 15.88 3.36
CA ASP A 48 6.20 16.88 3.54
C ASP A 48 5.22 16.43 4.63
N LYS A 49 4.08 17.14 4.79
CA LYS A 49 3.12 16.85 5.85
C LYS A 49 2.48 15.46 5.78
N ARG A 50 2.52 14.80 4.60
CA ARG A 50 1.84 13.53 4.32
C ARG A 50 2.77 12.43 3.81
N THR A 51 4.06 12.71 3.66
CA THR A 51 4.99 11.79 3.00
C THR A 51 6.20 11.54 3.87
N VAL A 52 6.41 10.27 4.20
CA VAL A 52 7.58 9.79 4.95
C VAL A 52 8.41 8.89 4.07
N VAL A 53 9.72 9.10 4.08
CA VAL A 53 10.69 8.34 3.30
C VAL A 53 11.57 7.52 4.23
N TYR A 54 11.74 6.26 3.91
CA TYR A 54 12.64 5.32 4.57
C TYR A 54 13.76 4.99 3.59
N ALA A 55 14.93 5.57 3.82
CA ALA A 55 16.04 5.50 2.90
C ALA A 55 17.18 4.64 3.48
N PRO A 56 17.71 3.66 2.73
CA PRO A 56 18.99 3.04 3.04
C PRO A 56 20.13 4.00 2.71
N GLU A 57 21.37 3.68 3.15
CA GLU A 57 22.56 4.50 2.84
C GLU A 57 22.76 4.73 1.34
N LYS A 58 22.44 3.72 0.55
CA LYS A 58 22.51 3.76 -0.93
C LYS A 58 21.34 2.99 -1.51
N ALA A 59 20.60 3.61 -2.39
CA ALA A 59 19.51 2.98 -3.14
C ALA A 59 19.63 3.32 -4.63
N LYS A 60 19.26 2.38 -5.48
CA LYS A 60 19.05 2.55 -6.93
C LYS A 60 17.59 2.33 -7.30
N THR A 61 16.85 1.69 -6.42
CA THR A 61 15.43 1.36 -6.61
C THR A 61 14.59 2.10 -5.57
N GLY A 62 13.49 2.70 -6.03
CA GLY A 62 12.48 3.34 -5.21
C GLY A 62 11.15 2.59 -5.25
N PHE A 63 10.43 2.64 -4.15
CA PHE A 63 9.10 2.05 -4.00
C PHE A 63 8.11 3.05 -3.36
N VAL A 64 7.11 3.48 -4.12
CA VAL A 64 6.03 4.34 -3.63
C VAL A 64 4.87 3.49 -3.14
N PHE A 65 4.45 3.67 -1.89
CA PHE A 65 3.45 2.83 -1.25
C PHE A 65 2.18 3.59 -0.86
N TYR A 66 1.03 3.06 -1.28
CA TYR A 66 -0.30 3.52 -0.95
C TYR A 66 -0.94 2.62 0.13
N PRO A 67 -1.30 3.18 1.30
CA PRO A 67 -1.94 2.45 2.39
C PRO A 67 -3.30 1.85 2.04
N GLY A 68 -3.70 0.83 2.77
CA GLY A 68 -5.04 0.25 2.69
C GLY A 68 -6.13 1.24 3.11
N GLY A 69 -7.33 1.09 2.55
CA GLY A 69 -8.46 1.95 2.88
C GLY A 69 -8.86 1.84 4.35
N LYS A 70 -9.08 2.99 4.99
CA LYS A 70 -9.41 3.10 6.42
C LYS A 70 -8.33 2.53 7.36
N VAL A 71 -7.06 2.52 6.95
CA VAL A 71 -5.92 2.13 7.77
C VAL A 71 -4.99 3.33 7.93
N GLU A 72 -4.60 3.63 9.16
CA GLU A 72 -3.59 4.66 9.47
C GLU A 72 -2.26 4.31 8.77
N TYR A 73 -1.73 5.24 7.98
CA TYR A 73 -0.56 4.97 7.13
C TYR A 73 0.67 4.50 7.90
N THR A 74 0.86 4.99 9.13
CA THR A 74 2.00 4.60 9.97
C THR A 74 2.01 3.11 10.34
N ALA A 75 0.87 2.41 10.20
CA ALA A 75 0.82 0.97 10.37
C ALA A 75 1.74 0.21 9.38
N TYR A 76 2.11 0.83 8.27
CA TYR A 76 2.98 0.24 7.25
C TYR A 76 4.46 0.62 7.39
N GLU A 77 4.83 1.42 8.41
CA GLU A 77 6.25 1.72 8.70
C GLU A 77 7.13 0.47 8.78
N PRO A 78 6.72 -0.62 9.47
CA PRO A 78 7.55 -1.82 9.56
C PRO A 78 7.85 -2.45 8.19
N LEU A 79 6.86 -2.46 7.29
CA LEU A 79 7.06 -2.96 5.93
C LEU A 79 8.03 -2.07 5.13
N MET A 80 7.85 -0.75 5.21
CA MET A 80 8.75 0.20 4.53
C MET A 80 10.18 0.08 5.05
N LYS A 81 10.36 -0.02 6.37
CA LYS A 81 11.66 -0.23 6.99
C LYS A 81 12.28 -1.57 6.58
N ALA A 82 11.49 -2.64 6.53
CA ALA A 82 11.97 -3.95 6.11
C ALA A 82 12.42 -3.97 4.62
N CYS A 83 11.72 -3.23 3.76
CA CYS A 83 12.15 -3.04 2.37
C CYS A 83 13.41 -2.15 2.28
N ALA A 84 13.50 -1.10 3.10
CA ALA A 84 14.67 -0.22 3.14
C ALA A 84 15.92 -0.95 3.66
N ASP A 85 15.79 -1.86 4.63
CA ASP A 85 16.88 -2.76 5.08
C ASP A 85 17.43 -3.64 3.93
N LYS A 86 16.65 -3.82 2.86
CA LYS A 86 17.05 -4.57 1.65
C LYS A 86 17.55 -3.66 0.51
N GLY A 87 17.78 -2.37 0.79
CA GLY A 87 18.37 -1.43 -0.16
C GLY A 87 17.36 -0.65 -1.03
N ILE A 88 16.08 -0.67 -0.70
CA ILE A 88 15.02 0.00 -1.46
C ILE A 88 14.65 1.33 -0.76
N LEU A 89 14.68 2.45 -1.48
CA LEU A 89 14.14 3.71 -0.98
C LEU A 89 12.61 3.63 -0.97
N CYS A 90 11.99 3.66 0.20
CA CYS A 90 10.54 3.51 0.33
C CYS A 90 9.87 4.84 0.67
N VAL A 91 8.81 5.17 -0.06
CA VAL A 91 8.02 6.38 0.11
C VAL A 91 6.61 6.00 0.55
N LEU A 92 6.28 6.29 1.80
CA LEU A 92 4.97 6.03 2.40
C LEU A 92 4.14 7.30 2.41
N ILE A 93 2.95 7.26 1.81
CA ILE A 93 2.09 8.44 1.65
C ILE A 93 0.84 8.32 2.52
N GLU A 94 0.58 9.32 3.33
CA GLU A 94 -0.69 9.48 4.04
C GLU A 94 -1.78 9.90 3.06
N MET A 95 -2.85 9.12 2.96
CA MET A 95 -3.98 9.44 2.09
C MET A 95 -5.04 10.27 2.83
N PRO A 96 -5.71 11.22 2.16
CA PRO A 96 -6.79 12.00 2.77
C PRO A 96 -7.84 11.07 3.37
N PHE A 97 -8.13 11.27 4.66
CA PHE A 97 -9.09 10.42 5.42
C PHE A 97 -8.79 8.91 5.35
N ASN A 98 -7.53 8.53 5.17
CA ASN A 98 -7.09 7.14 4.97
C ASN A 98 -7.75 6.46 3.76
N LEU A 99 -8.04 7.20 2.69
CA LEU A 99 -8.71 6.71 1.48
C LEU A 99 -7.95 7.14 0.22
N ALA A 100 -7.18 6.22 -0.37
CA ALA A 100 -6.38 6.46 -1.56
C ALA A 100 -7.21 6.88 -2.80
N VAL A 101 -8.50 6.54 -2.83
CA VAL A 101 -9.41 6.98 -3.90
C VAL A 101 -9.60 8.50 -3.95
N LEU A 102 -9.33 9.21 -2.85
CA LEU A 102 -9.44 10.68 -2.78
C LEU A 102 -8.18 11.40 -3.28
N ASP A 103 -7.07 10.68 -3.46
CA ASP A 103 -5.81 11.24 -3.97
C ASP A 103 -5.01 10.16 -4.72
N MET A 104 -5.54 9.67 -5.83
CA MET A 104 -4.86 8.65 -6.64
C MET A 104 -3.53 9.13 -7.22
N ASN A 105 -3.38 10.44 -7.41
CA ASN A 105 -2.19 11.06 -7.98
C ASN A 105 -1.14 11.44 -6.92
N ALA A 106 -1.25 10.93 -5.70
CA ALA A 106 -0.34 11.27 -4.60
C ALA A 106 1.15 10.96 -4.87
N ALA A 107 1.46 10.08 -5.83
CA ALA A 107 2.83 9.79 -6.26
C ALA A 107 3.44 10.84 -7.21
N GLU A 108 2.62 11.78 -7.74
CA GLU A 108 3.09 12.76 -8.70
C GLU A 108 4.23 13.63 -8.14
N GLY A 109 5.31 13.75 -8.91
CA GLY A 109 6.47 14.57 -8.56
C GLY A 109 7.41 13.98 -7.51
N ILE A 110 7.14 12.79 -6.95
CA ILE A 110 8.03 12.14 -5.98
C ILE A 110 9.36 11.77 -6.62
N MET A 111 9.33 11.11 -7.77
CA MET A 111 10.52 10.61 -8.47
C MET A 111 11.50 11.72 -8.84
N SER A 112 11.01 12.90 -9.19
CA SER A 112 11.85 14.05 -9.51
C SER A 112 12.68 14.59 -8.34
N ARG A 113 12.33 14.20 -7.11
CA ARG A 113 13.06 14.60 -5.88
C ARG A 113 14.25 13.68 -5.58
N TYR A 114 14.32 12.51 -6.23
CA TYR A 114 15.35 11.50 -6.02
C TYR A 114 15.98 11.09 -7.36
N PRO A 115 16.72 12.01 -8.01
CA PRO A 115 17.30 11.77 -9.34
C PRO A 115 18.37 10.67 -9.36
N GLU A 116 18.85 10.24 -8.18
CA GLU A 116 19.79 9.14 -8.02
C GLU A 116 19.12 7.76 -8.09
N ILE A 117 17.79 7.70 -7.98
CA ILE A 117 17.01 6.46 -8.09
C ILE A 117 16.72 6.21 -9.57
N GLU A 118 17.13 5.06 -10.04
CA GLU A 118 17.09 4.67 -11.46
C GLU A 118 15.79 3.91 -11.79
N ASN A 119 15.31 3.06 -10.86
CA ASN A 119 14.18 2.18 -11.07
C ASN A 119 13.08 2.47 -10.05
N TRP A 120 11.87 2.75 -10.50
CA TRP A 120 10.75 3.03 -9.61
C TRP A 120 9.67 1.98 -9.71
N TYR A 121 9.19 1.53 -8.54
CA TYR A 121 8.01 0.70 -8.39
C TYR A 121 6.93 1.47 -7.64
N ILE A 122 5.68 1.17 -7.94
CA ILE A 122 4.55 1.68 -7.17
C ILE A 122 3.70 0.51 -6.72
N GLY A 123 2.98 0.68 -5.62
CA GLY A 123 2.08 -0.37 -5.14
C GLY A 123 1.35 0.03 -3.89
N GLY A 124 0.74 -0.94 -3.26
CA GLY A 124 0.01 -0.69 -2.03
C GLY A 124 -0.80 -1.88 -1.56
N HIS A 125 -1.45 -1.68 -0.42
CA HIS A 125 -2.29 -2.69 0.19
C HIS A 125 -3.77 -2.43 -0.10
N SER A 126 -4.51 -3.49 -0.42
CA SER A 126 -5.97 -3.46 -0.56
C SER A 126 -6.43 -2.32 -1.51
N LEU A 127 -7.27 -1.38 -1.07
CA LEU A 127 -7.68 -0.20 -1.85
C LEU A 127 -6.48 0.60 -2.36
N GLY A 128 -5.42 0.74 -1.55
CA GLY A 128 -4.20 1.44 -1.95
C GLY A 128 -3.53 0.82 -3.17
N GLY A 129 -3.42 -0.51 -3.22
CA GLY A 129 -2.86 -1.21 -4.37
C GLY A 129 -3.69 -1.01 -5.65
N SER A 130 -5.02 -1.06 -5.55
CA SER A 130 -5.90 -0.78 -6.70
C SER A 130 -5.78 0.66 -7.20
N MET A 131 -5.60 1.63 -6.30
CA MET A 131 -5.42 3.05 -6.67
C MET A 131 -4.02 3.30 -7.25
N ALA A 132 -2.98 2.65 -6.71
CA ALA A 132 -1.64 2.66 -7.27
C ALA A 132 -1.61 2.11 -8.71
N ALA A 133 -2.29 0.99 -8.96
CA ALA A 133 -2.46 0.43 -10.30
C ALA A 133 -3.19 1.39 -11.26
N SER A 134 -4.20 2.10 -10.75
CA SER A 134 -4.95 3.10 -11.54
C SER A 134 -4.11 4.33 -11.88
N TYR A 135 -3.21 4.76 -10.99
CA TYR A 135 -2.24 5.83 -11.27
C TYR A 135 -1.20 5.35 -12.29
N LEU A 136 -0.62 4.17 -12.04
CA LEU A 136 0.39 3.56 -12.91
C LEU A 136 -0.09 3.41 -14.35
N SER A 137 -1.35 3.00 -14.56
CA SER A 137 -1.91 2.80 -15.90
C SER A 137 -1.90 4.06 -16.79
N LYS A 138 -1.74 5.23 -16.19
CA LYS A 138 -1.64 6.52 -16.88
C LYS A 138 -0.21 7.04 -16.95
N ASN A 139 0.72 6.39 -16.27
CA ASN A 139 2.11 6.81 -16.10
C ASN A 139 3.07 5.61 -16.27
N VAL A 140 2.76 4.72 -17.21
CA VAL A 140 3.49 3.44 -17.40
C VAL A 140 4.99 3.66 -17.60
N ASP A 141 5.37 4.70 -18.34
CA ASP A 141 6.76 5.01 -18.67
C ASP A 141 7.59 5.53 -17.49
N GLU A 142 6.96 5.80 -16.34
CA GLU A 142 7.63 6.31 -15.15
C GLU A 142 8.03 5.20 -14.15
N PHE A 143 7.55 3.96 -14.38
CA PHE A 143 7.73 2.86 -13.43
C PHE A 143 8.19 1.57 -14.12
N GLU A 144 9.03 0.81 -13.43
CA GLU A 144 9.41 -0.55 -13.82
C GLU A 144 8.31 -1.56 -13.46
N GLY A 145 7.52 -1.32 -12.41
CA GLY A 145 6.53 -2.31 -12.02
C GLY A 145 5.54 -1.92 -10.92
N LEU A 146 4.67 -2.88 -10.60
CA LEU A 146 3.56 -2.78 -9.67
C LEU A 146 3.62 -3.86 -8.59
N ILE A 147 3.40 -3.46 -7.33
CA ILE A 147 3.35 -4.36 -6.18
C ILE A 147 1.96 -4.30 -5.55
N LEU A 148 1.22 -5.40 -5.62
CA LEU A 148 -0.13 -5.56 -5.09
C LEU A 148 -0.11 -6.44 -3.85
N LEU A 149 -0.52 -5.91 -2.70
CA LEU A 149 -0.62 -6.64 -1.43
C LEU A 149 -2.10 -6.79 -1.06
N GLY A 150 -2.64 -8.03 -1.06
CA GLY A 150 -4.06 -8.30 -0.84
C GLY A 150 -4.96 -7.45 -1.74
N SER A 151 -4.57 -7.27 -3.01
CA SER A 151 -5.18 -6.28 -3.91
C SER A 151 -5.23 -6.81 -5.35
N TYR A 152 -5.96 -6.09 -6.23
CA TYR A 152 -6.03 -6.37 -7.66
C TYR A 152 -6.15 -5.07 -8.46
N SER A 153 -5.72 -5.12 -9.73
CA SER A 153 -5.85 -3.99 -10.65
C SER A 153 -7.17 -4.05 -11.41
N THR A 154 -7.95 -2.97 -11.36
CA THR A 154 -9.10 -2.77 -12.26
C THR A 154 -8.70 -2.03 -13.53
N ALA A 155 -7.49 -1.46 -13.59
CA ALA A 155 -6.94 -0.88 -14.81
C ALA A 155 -6.27 -1.97 -15.64
N ASP A 156 -6.40 -1.87 -16.96
CA ASP A 156 -5.79 -2.81 -17.89
C ASP A 156 -4.30 -2.47 -18.10
N LEU A 157 -3.44 -3.36 -17.64
CA LEU A 157 -1.97 -3.32 -17.77
C LEU A 157 -1.46 -4.50 -18.61
N SER A 158 -2.36 -5.32 -19.18
CA SER A 158 -2.02 -6.58 -19.85
C SER A 158 -1.12 -6.43 -21.08
N GLY A 159 -1.11 -5.23 -21.68
CA GLY A 159 -0.29 -4.90 -22.85
C GLY A 159 1.02 -4.20 -22.50
N THR A 160 1.44 -4.17 -21.23
CA THR A 160 2.67 -3.54 -20.78
C THR A 160 3.76 -4.57 -20.48
N ASP A 161 5.01 -4.11 -20.42
CA ASP A 161 6.18 -4.91 -20.01
C ASP A 161 6.52 -4.70 -18.52
N LEU A 162 5.55 -4.22 -17.72
CA LEU A 162 5.74 -3.96 -16.29
C LEU A 162 5.99 -5.25 -15.50
N ASP A 163 6.93 -5.19 -14.57
CA ASP A 163 7.12 -6.24 -13.56
C ASP A 163 6.02 -6.17 -12.51
N VAL A 164 5.16 -7.18 -12.42
CA VAL A 164 4.06 -7.18 -11.46
C VAL A 164 4.22 -8.29 -10.44
N LEU A 165 4.17 -7.91 -9.16
CA LEU A 165 4.16 -8.81 -8.03
C LEU A 165 2.82 -8.70 -7.29
N SER A 166 2.08 -9.79 -7.21
CA SER A 166 0.83 -9.90 -6.47
C SER A 166 1.01 -10.85 -5.28
N ILE A 167 0.90 -10.31 -4.07
CA ILE A 167 1.05 -11.08 -2.82
C ILE A 167 -0.25 -11.05 -2.03
N TYR A 168 -0.69 -12.20 -1.51
CA TYR A 168 -1.80 -12.27 -0.56
C TYR A 168 -1.59 -13.40 0.46
N GLY A 169 -2.30 -13.33 1.58
CA GLY A 169 -2.27 -14.37 2.61
C GLY A 169 -3.23 -15.50 2.31
N SER A 170 -2.90 -16.75 2.67
CA SER A 170 -3.81 -17.90 2.49
C SER A 170 -5.08 -17.78 3.35
N GLU A 171 -5.00 -17.04 4.47
CA GLU A 171 -6.10 -16.78 5.38
C GLU A 171 -6.82 -15.44 5.13
N ASP A 172 -6.45 -14.71 4.07
CA ASP A 172 -7.12 -13.47 3.70
C ASP A 172 -8.60 -13.75 3.37
N LYS A 173 -9.53 -13.13 4.11
CA LYS A 173 -10.98 -13.22 3.89
C LYS A 173 -11.61 -11.89 3.52
N VAL A 174 -10.80 -10.81 3.43
CA VAL A 174 -11.24 -9.47 3.05
C VAL A 174 -11.16 -9.26 1.54
N MET A 175 -10.08 -9.73 0.92
CA MET A 175 -9.92 -9.65 -0.53
C MET A 175 -11.04 -10.44 -1.24
N ASN A 176 -11.70 -9.80 -2.20
CA ASN A 176 -12.68 -10.48 -3.02
C ASN A 176 -12.00 -11.37 -4.06
N TYR A 177 -11.90 -12.67 -3.79
CA TYR A 177 -11.20 -13.64 -4.65
C TYR A 177 -11.81 -13.80 -6.04
N GLU A 178 -13.11 -13.63 -6.20
CA GLU A 178 -13.76 -13.66 -7.51
C GLU A 178 -13.28 -12.48 -8.36
N LYS A 179 -13.31 -11.26 -7.79
CA LYS A 179 -12.79 -10.07 -8.45
C LYS A 179 -11.28 -10.18 -8.69
N TYR A 180 -10.53 -10.66 -7.71
CA TYR A 180 -9.09 -10.90 -7.86
C TYR A 180 -8.80 -11.79 -9.07
N THR A 181 -9.45 -12.95 -9.15
CA THR A 181 -9.28 -13.92 -10.25
C THR A 181 -9.68 -13.32 -11.60
N ASN A 182 -10.81 -12.63 -11.65
CA ASN A 182 -11.30 -12.02 -12.89
C ASN A 182 -10.39 -10.90 -13.38
N ASN A 183 -9.77 -10.15 -12.48
CA ASN A 183 -8.88 -9.04 -12.82
C ASN A 183 -7.43 -9.45 -13.08
N LYS A 184 -7.04 -10.72 -12.91
CA LYS A 184 -5.72 -11.23 -13.34
C LYS A 184 -5.48 -10.98 -14.83
N THR A 185 -6.52 -10.98 -15.65
CA THR A 185 -6.43 -10.68 -17.09
C THR A 185 -6.00 -9.24 -17.39
N ASN A 186 -6.07 -8.34 -16.41
CA ASN A 186 -5.60 -6.96 -16.53
C ASN A 186 -4.09 -6.83 -16.27
N LEU A 187 -3.41 -7.91 -15.85
CA LEU A 187 -1.97 -7.89 -15.56
C LEU A 187 -1.18 -8.44 -16.76
N PRO A 188 0.10 -8.07 -16.90
CA PRO A 188 1.01 -8.72 -17.84
C PRO A 188 1.02 -10.25 -17.64
N LYS A 189 1.26 -11.00 -18.71
CA LYS A 189 1.17 -12.48 -18.67
C LYS A 189 2.15 -13.12 -17.69
N ASP A 190 3.31 -12.50 -17.52
CA ASP A 190 4.42 -13.02 -16.73
C ASP A 190 4.44 -12.45 -15.30
N PHE A 191 3.29 -11.91 -14.81
CA PHE A 191 3.23 -11.43 -13.45
C PHE A 191 3.50 -12.55 -12.43
N THR A 192 4.16 -12.20 -11.35
CA THR A 192 4.48 -13.12 -10.25
C THR A 192 3.37 -13.10 -9.20
N GLU A 193 2.80 -14.27 -8.90
CA GLU A 193 1.84 -14.45 -7.81
C GLU A 193 2.48 -15.19 -6.64
N VAL A 194 2.34 -14.65 -5.43
CA VAL A 194 2.84 -15.24 -4.20
C VAL A 194 1.73 -15.38 -3.17
N VAL A 195 1.55 -16.57 -2.63
CA VAL A 195 0.66 -16.82 -1.50
C VAL A 195 1.48 -17.02 -0.23
N ILE A 196 1.29 -16.16 0.76
CA ILE A 196 1.93 -16.32 2.07
C ILE A 196 1.07 -17.25 2.91
N ASN A 197 1.57 -18.47 3.14
CA ASN A 197 0.87 -19.46 3.92
C ASN A 197 0.70 -19.00 5.38
N GLY A 198 -0.54 -19.05 5.86
CA GLY A 198 -0.90 -18.60 7.20
C GLY A 198 -1.01 -17.09 7.36
N GLY A 199 -0.73 -16.31 6.33
CA GLY A 199 -0.91 -14.87 6.32
C GLY A 199 -2.38 -14.48 6.12
N CYS A 200 -2.78 -13.29 6.59
CA CYS A 200 -4.11 -12.73 6.42
C CYS A 200 -4.06 -11.33 5.77
N HIS A 201 -5.23 -10.73 5.52
CA HIS A 201 -5.30 -9.39 4.91
C HIS A 201 -4.61 -8.34 5.78
N ALA A 202 -4.94 -8.32 7.07
CA ALA A 202 -4.37 -7.35 8.01
C ALA A 202 -2.86 -7.55 8.28
N GLY A 203 -2.28 -8.70 7.91
CA GLY A 203 -0.89 -9.05 8.18
C GLY A 203 0.16 -8.23 7.43
N PHE A 204 -0.24 -7.39 6.47
CA PHE A 204 0.68 -6.49 5.76
C PHE A 204 1.01 -5.20 6.53
N GLY A 205 0.34 -4.94 7.67
CA GLY A 205 0.58 -3.77 8.51
C GLY A 205 0.42 -4.08 9.99
N MET A 206 0.81 -3.13 10.85
CA MET A 206 0.69 -3.21 12.30
C MET A 206 -0.50 -2.37 12.78
N TYR A 207 -1.74 -2.89 12.58
CA TYR A 207 -2.99 -2.22 13.00
C TYR A 207 -3.99 -3.17 13.66
N GLY A 208 -3.52 -4.39 14.03
CA GLY A 208 -4.34 -5.38 14.67
C GLY A 208 -5.25 -6.16 13.70
N ALA A 209 -6.25 -6.83 14.26
CA ALA A 209 -7.20 -7.61 13.47
C ALA A 209 -8.15 -6.70 12.69
N GLN A 210 -8.53 -7.13 11.50
CA GLN A 210 -9.50 -6.45 10.66
C GLN A 210 -10.82 -7.22 10.64
N ASP A 211 -11.94 -6.51 10.71
CA ASP A 211 -13.27 -7.10 10.66
C ASP A 211 -13.49 -7.88 9.35
N GLY A 212 -13.94 -9.11 9.50
CA GLY A 212 -14.19 -10.01 8.36
C GLY A 212 -12.96 -10.72 7.81
N ASP A 213 -11.77 -10.46 8.35
CA ASP A 213 -10.55 -11.15 7.96
C ASP A 213 -10.45 -12.56 8.56
N GLY A 214 -9.57 -13.39 8.00
CA GLY A 214 -9.23 -14.70 8.53
C GLY A 214 -8.37 -14.62 9.79
N ILE A 215 -8.19 -15.76 10.43
CA ILE A 215 -7.31 -15.89 11.60
C ILE A 215 -5.92 -16.24 11.10
N PRO A 216 -4.90 -15.35 11.28
CA PRO A 216 -3.56 -15.63 10.83
C PRO A 216 -2.92 -16.79 11.60
N ILE A 217 -2.10 -17.59 10.92
CA ILE A 217 -1.30 -18.67 11.51
C ILE A 217 0.10 -18.18 11.82
N ILE A 218 0.59 -17.18 11.07
CA ILE A 218 1.87 -16.51 11.30
C ILE A 218 1.64 -15.12 11.89
N SER A 219 2.68 -14.55 12.50
CA SER A 219 2.63 -13.18 13.02
C SER A 219 2.64 -12.14 11.90
N ASN A 220 2.14 -10.93 12.19
CA ASN A 220 2.26 -9.79 11.26
C ASN A 220 3.74 -9.47 10.96
N GLU A 221 4.62 -9.59 11.96
CA GLU A 221 6.06 -9.40 11.76
C GLU A 221 6.62 -10.36 10.73
N GLU A 222 6.27 -11.64 10.82
CA GLU A 222 6.73 -12.66 9.87
C GLU A 222 6.16 -12.40 8.48
N GLN A 223 4.86 -12.10 8.35
CA GLN A 223 4.25 -11.76 7.06
C GLN A 223 4.91 -10.54 6.41
N ILE A 224 5.20 -9.48 7.20
CA ILE A 224 5.90 -8.29 6.73
C ILE A 224 7.30 -8.63 6.22
N ARG A 225 8.07 -9.47 6.95
CA ARG A 225 9.42 -9.88 6.53
C ARG A 225 9.40 -10.69 5.23
N LEU A 226 8.50 -11.65 5.12
CA LEU A 226 8.30 -12.45 3.91
C LEU A 226 7.88 -11.55 2.72
N THR A 227 7.00 -10.58 2.96
CA THR A 227 6.57 -9.62 1.94
C THR A 227 7.76 -8.78 1.44
N ALA A 228 8.55 -8.22 2.36
CA ALA A 228 9.73 -7.43 2.00
C ALA A 228 10.79 -8.27 1.26
N GLU A 229 10.92 -9.56 1.60
CA GLU A 229 11.80 -10.48 0.87
C GLU A 229 11.34 -10.65 -0.58
N LYS A 230 10.05 -10.92 -0.81
CA LYS A 230 9.50 -11.07 -2.16
C LYS A 230 9.56 -9.79 -2.99
N ILE A 231 9.36 -8.63 -2.36
CA ILE A 231 9.57 -7.34 -3.01
C ILE A 231 11.04 -7.18 -3.43
N SER A 232 11.97 -7.50 -2.52
CA SER A 232 13.42 -7.42 -2.82
C SER A 232 13.84 -8.38 -3.93
N GLU A 233 13.29 -9.60 -3.97
CA GLU A 233 13.54 -10.56 -5.05
C GLU A 233 13.10 -9.99 -6.41
N LEU A 234 11.90 -9.38 -6.49
CA LEU A 234 11.41 -8.76 -7.72
C LEU A 234 12.36 -7.65 -8.19
N VAL A 235 12.62 -6.66 -7.36
CA VAL A 235 13.35 -5.45 -7.76
C VAL A 235 14.82 -5.70 -8.05
N ASN A 236 15.42 -6.77 -7.51
CA ASN A 236 16.80 -7.16 -7.76
C ASN A 236 16.95 -8.14 -8.94
N SER A 237 15.87 -8.67 -9.48
CA SER A 237 15.92 -9.54 -10.68
C SER A 237 16.20 -8.75 -11.96
N VAL A 238 16.08 -7.43 -11.90
CA VAL A 238 16.25 -6.50 -13.03
C VAL A 238 17.66 -5.85 -13.06
N LEU A 239 18.44 -6.04 -11.98
CA LEU A 239 19.83 -5.58 -11.86
C LEU A 239 20.80 -6.66 -12.34
#